data_715572947dac2cf25786c840adcccca6
#
_entry.id   715572947dac2cf25786c840adcccca6
#
_cell.length_a   1.000
_cell.length_b   1.000
_cell.length_c   1.000
_cell.angle_alpha   90.00
_cell.angle_beta   90.00
_cell.angle_gamma   90.00
#
_symmetry.space_group_name_H-M   'P 1'
#
loop_
_entity.id
_entity.type
_entity.pdbx_description
1 polymer ?
#
loop_
_entity_poly.entity_id
_entity_poly.type
_entity_poly.pdbx_seq_one_letter_code
_entity_poly.pdbx_strand_id
1 'polypeptide(L)'
;MIWDNNEDIRLEYCGTSKRAIQHVLDACRQERRPYVVITQKELGDQCYLGKSSKTERTTKETNLSTILVPVTMLEEEVYKAEICTYLARKTGAHLILLRANDYGSKAKRNIQRIITHIQTISERTGETISYEEQVAKGDSFSIHKELHNYPSEHQLVLLTASREYGLDDWLFGPPEQYVIRHSNVPVMLINPRADLFSLCD
;
A
#
# COMPACT_ATOMS: atom_id res chain seq x y z
N MET A 1 9.29 -15.03 10.37
CA MET A 1 7.90 -14.85 9.92
C MET A 1 7.28 -13.87 10.89
N ILE A 2 7.24 -12.58 10.50
CA ILE A 2 6.89 -11.44 11.38
C ILE A 2 5.36 -11.24 11.45
N TRP A 3 4.63 -11.98 10.62
CA TRP A 3 3.18 -11.87 10.51
C TRP A 3 2.54 -13.05 11.23
N ASP A 4 2.07 -12.81 12.44
CA ASP A 4 1.24 -13.77 13.14
C ASP A 4 -0.12 -13.83 12.43
N ASN A 5 -0.61 -15.03 12.19
CA ASN A 5 -1.75 -15.33 11.31
C ASN A 5 -3.09 -14.72 11.73
N ASN A 6 -3.10 -13.77 12.67
CA ASN A 6 -4.32 -13.28 13.29
C ASN A 6 -4.37 -11.76 13.54
N GLU A 7 -3.44 -10.97 12.97
CA GLU A 7 -3.56 -9.52 13.08
C GLU A 7 -4.62 -9.01 12.09
N ASP A 8 -5.73 -8.54 12.63
CA ASP A 8 -6.75 -7.81 11.88
C ASP A 8 -6.13 -6.54 11.28
N ILE A 9 -6.37 -6.31 10.01
CA ILE A 9 -5.99 -5.07 9.33
C ILE A 9 -6.76 -3.93 10.00
N ARG A 10 -6.03 -3.08 10.71
CA ARG A 10 -6.62 -1.98 11.46
C ARG A 10 -6.77 -0.76 10.58
N LEU A 11 -8.00 -0.24 10.49
CA LEU A 11 -8.29 1.02 9.82
C LEU A 11 -8.05 2.19 10.77
N GLU A 12 -7.23 3.14 10.33
CA GLU A 12 -7.03 4.40 11.04
C GLU A 12 -7.80 5.50 10.32
N TYR A 13 -8.76 6.08 11.03
CA TYR A 13 -9.48 7.25 10.51
C TYR A 13 -8.63 8.49 10.72
N CYS A 14 -8.23 9.13 9.66
CA CYS A 14 -7.60 10.42 9.75
C CYS A 14 -8.39 11.47 8.98
N GLY A 15 -8.44 12.67 9.54
CA GLY A 15 -8.94 13.83 8.79
C GLY A 15 -8.01 14.11 7.59
N THR A 16 -8.52 14.82 6.59
CA THR A 16 -7.77 15.19 5.38
C THR A 16 -6.74 16.30 5.61
N SER A 17 -6.60 16.81 6.85
CA SER A 17 -5.61 17.83 7.16
C SER A 17 -4.20 17.25 7.19
N LYS A 18 -3.21 18.05 6.75
CA LYS A 18 -1.78 17.68 6.80
C LYS A 18 -1.37 17.20 8.21
N ARG A 19 -1.83 17.89 9.25
CA ARG A 19 -1.50 17.58 10.64
C ARG A 19 -2.07 16.23 11.09
N ALA A 20 -3.30 15.90 10.70
CA ALA A 20 -3.92 14.62 11.06
C ALA A 20 -3.22 13.44 10.40
N ILE A 21 -2.92 13.56 9.10
CA ILE A 21 -2.18 12.53 8.35
C ILE A 21 -0.79 12.33 8.95
N GLN A 22 -0.08 13.42 9.24
CA GLN A 22 1.24 13.36 9.85
C GLN A 22 1.23 12.67 11.21
N HIS A 23 0.23 12.97 12.04
CA HIS A 23 0.11 12.33 13.37
C HIS A 23 -0.03 10.79 13.25
N VAL A 24 -0.84 10.30 12.32
CA VAL A 24 -1.01 8.85 12.10
C VAL A 24 0.29 8.21 11.58
N LEU A 25 1.00 8.89 10.67
CA LEU A 25 2.29 8.39 10.16
C LEU A 25 3.35 8.33 11.26
N ASP A 26 3.44 9.35 12.10
CA ASP A 26 4.40 9.37 13.20
C ASP A 26 4.10 8.29 14.25
N ALA A 27 2.82 8.06 14.57
CA ALA A 27 2.41 6.97 15.44
C ALA A 27 2.79 5.60 14.86
N CYS A 28 2.54 5.37 13.56
CA CYS A 28 2.94 4.14 12.88
C CYS A 28 4.44 3.89 12.96
N ARG A 29 5.25 4.94 12.78
CA ARG A 29 6.72 4.86 12.89
C ARG A 29 7.18 4.55 14.31
N GLN A 30 6.63 5.25 15.31
CA GLN A 30 6.99 5.08 16.73
C GLN A 30 6.61 3.69 17.24
N GLU A 31 5.45 3.18 16.88
CA GLU A 31 4.96 1.87 17.28
C GLU A 31 5.59 0.72 16.47
N ARG A 32 6.50 1.04 15.51
CA ARG A 32 7.14 0.05 14.64
C ARG A 32 6.15 -0.84 13.88
N ARG A 33 4.97 -0.31 13.58
CA ARG A 33 4.00 -1.05 12.75
C ARG A 33 4.51 -1.12 11.31
N PRO A 34 4.44 -2.27 10.66
CA PRO A 34 4.91 -2.43 9.27
C PRO A 34 4.04 -1.69 8.27
N TYR A 35 2.79 -1.46 8.60
CA TYR A 35 1.86 -0.66 7.79
C TYR A 35 0.77 -0.02 8.64
N VAL A 36 0.09 0.95 8.03
CA VAL A 36 -1.17 1.52 8.53
C VAL A 36 -2.13 1.74 7.36
N VAL A 37 -3.41 1.45 7.57
CA VAL A 37 -4.43 1.73 6.56
C VAL A 37 -5.16 3.01 6.94
N ILE A 38 -5.10 3.99 6.07
CA ILE A 38 -5.70 5.30 6.25
C ILE A 38 -6.91 5.42 5.31
N THR A 39 -8.02 5.89 5.84
CA THR A 39 -9.19 6.18 5.05
C THR A 39 -9.83 7.50 5.49
N GLN A 40 -10.55 8.14 4.60
CA GLN A 40 -11.46 9.21 4.97
C GLN A 40 -12.66 8.60 5.69
N LYS A 41 -13.23 9.32 6.66
CA LYS A 41 -14.33 8.81 7.48
C LYS A 41 -15.51 8.26 6.66
N GLU A 42 -15.86 8.98 5.59
CA GLU A 42 -16.95 8.60 4.68
C GLU A 42 -16.66 7.30 3.91
N LEU A 43 -15.39 7.02 3.62
CA LEU A 43 -14.97 5.77 2.99
C LEU A 43 -14.90 4.61 4.00
N GLY A 44 -14.52 4.89 5.23
CA GLY A 44 -14.41 3.89 6.29
C GLY A 44 -15.74 3.23 6.63
N ASP A 45 -16.84 3.96 6.51
CA ASP A 45 -18.19 3.42 6.72
C ASP A 45 -18.62 2.46 5.57
N GLN A 46 -17.91 2.49 4.45
CA GLN A 46 -18.19 1.65 3.27
C GLN A 46 -17.20 0.50 3.08
N CYS A 47 -16.00 0.60 3.63
CA CYS A 47 -14.90 -0.35 3.44
C CYS A 47 -14.43 -0.94 4.77
N TYR A 48 -14.71 -2.21 4.99
CA TYR A 48 -14.15 -2.97 6.13
C TYR A 48 -13.03 -3.87 5.64
N LEU A 49 -11.80 -3.58 6.02
CA LEU A 49 -10.64 -4.44 5.79
C LEU A 49 -10.32 -5.22 7.09
N GLY A 50 -11.23 -6.08 7.54
CA GLY A 50 -11.00 -6.91 8.72
C GLY A 50 -12.16 -6.92 9.73
N LYS A 51 -12.16 -7.85 10.66
CA LYS A 51 -13.18 -7.98 11.70
C LYS A 51 -13.07 -6.85 12.71
N SER A 52 -14.06 -5.96 12.74
CA SER A 52 -14.24 -5.02 13.85
C SER A 52 -14.53 -5.80 15.14
N SER A 53 -13.67 -5.66 16.13
CA SER A 53 -13.93 -6.17 17.47
C SER A 53 -14.99 -5.31 18.15
N LYS A 54 -16.12 -5.94 18.47
CA LYS A 54 -17.16 -5.51 19.44
C LYS A 54 -18.03 -4.32 19.03
N THR A 55 -19.02 -4.55 18.27
CA THR A 55 -20.46 -4.31 18.44
C THR A 55 -21.13 -4.29 17.06
N GLU A 56 -22.14 -5.14 16.90
CA GLU A 56 -22.96 -5.36 15.72
C GLU A 56 -22.34 -6.20 14.59
N ARG A 57 -22.68 -7.49 14.65
CA ARG A 57 -22.46 -8.50 13.63
C ARG A 57 -23.30 -8.21 12.39
N THR A 58 -22.73 -7.56 11.44
CA THR A 58 -23.07 -7.79 10.04
C THR A 58 -21.79 -8.21 9.33
N THR A 59 -21.62 -9.50 9.18
CA THR A 59 -20.56 -10.12 8.39
C THR A 59 -20.77 -9.79 6.92
N LYS A 60 -20.32 -8.62 6.48
CA LYS A 60 -19.95 -8.42 5.08
C LYS A 60 -18.49 -8.84 4.98
N GLU A 61 -18.27 -10.03 4.44
CA GLU A 61 -16.94 -10.41 3.93
C GLU A 61 -16.53 -9.35 2.92
N THR A 62 -15.51 -8.59 3.27
CA THR A 62 -14.93 -7.62 2.33
C THR A 62 -14.10 -8.40 1.32
N ASN A 63 -14.70 -8.69 0.18
CA ASN A 63 -13.98 -9.17 -0.99
C ASN A 63 -13.08 -8.04 -1.51
N LEU A 64 -11.85 -7.99 -1.03
CA LEU A 64 -10.81 -7.17 -1.64
C LEU A 64 -10.45 -7.84 -2.97
N SER A 65 -11.02 -7.36 -4.07
CA SER A 65 -10.86 -8.00 -5.39
C SER A 65 -9.63 -7.49 -6.14
N THR A 66 -9.23 -6.24 -5.90
CA THR A 66 -8.13 -5.61 -6.64
C THR A 66 -7.34 -4.64 -5.76
N ILE A 67 -6.01 -4.73 -5.83
CA ILE A 67 -5.07 -3.86 -5.12
C ILE A 67 -4.19 -3.14 -6.13
N LEU A 68 -4.17 -1.81 -6.08
CA LEU A 68 -3.27 -0.98 -6.88
C LEU A 68 -1.94 -0.78 -6.13
N VAL A 69 -0.84 -1.18 -6.76
CA VAL A 69 0.51 -1.15 -6.19
C VAL A 69 1.42 -0.27 -7.05
N PRO A 70 1.45 1.05 -6.84
CA PRO A 70 2.41 1.92 -7.53
C PRO A 70 3.84 1.55 -7.13
N VAL A 71 4.74 1.51 -8.12
CA VAL A 71 6.16 1.16 -7.92
C VAL A 71 7.04 2.23 -8.53
N THR A 72 7.80 2.90 -7.67
CA THR A 72 8.70 4.01 -8.02
C THR A 72 10.17 3.59 -8.03
N MET A 73 11.08 4.55 -8.23
CA MET A 73 12.52 4.31 -8.19
C MET A 73 13.11 4.21 -6.77
N LEU A 74 12.30 4.43 -5.72
CA LEU A 74 12.76 4.35 -4.32
C LEU A 74 13.14 2.92 -3.96
N GLU A 75 14.23 2.75 -3.20
CA GLU A 75 14.72 1.42 -2.82
C GLU A 75 13.75 0.67 -1.90
N GLU A 76 13.03 1.42 -1.09
CA GLU A 76 12.04 0.91 -0.14
C GLU A 76 10.80 0.28 -0.79
N GLU A 77 10.61 0.46 -2.08
CA GLU A 77 9.51 -0.14 -2.84
C GLU A 77 9.49 -1.68 -2.76
N VAL A 78 10.65 -2.29 -2.52
CA VAL A 78 10.76 -3.74 -2.39
C VAL A 78 9.98 -4.30 -1.20
N TYR A 79 9.75 -3.51 -0.16
CA TYR A 79 8.96 -3.95 1.02
C TYR A 79 7.49 -4.20 0.68
N LYS A 80 6.99 -3.60 -0.40
CA LYS A 80 5.65 -3.90 -0.93
C LYS A 80 5.47 -5.37 -1.30
N ALA A 81 6.57 -6.05 -1.68
CA ALA A 81 6.52 -7.44 -2.11
C ALA A 81 5.90 -8.35 -1.05
N GLU A 82 6.33 -8.26 0.21
CA GLU A 82 5.77 -9.08 1.29
C GLU A 82 4.29 -8.77 1.53
N ILE A 83 3.96 -7.48 1.64
CA ILE A 83 2.61 -7.05 2.02
C ILE A 83 1.60 -7.36 0.91
N CYS A 84 1.90 -7.01 -0.35
CA CYS A 84 0.97 -7.27 -1.45
C CYS A 84 0.79 -8.77 -1.67
N THR A 85 1.86 -9.58 -1.55
CA THR A 85 1.78 -11.04 -1.64
C THR A 85 0.92 -11.62 -0.52
N TYR A 86 1.14 -11.18 0.70
CA TYR A 86 0.32 -11.60 1.85
C TYR A 86 -1.16 -11.28 1.65
N LEU A 87 -1.47 -10.04 1.28
CA LEU A 87 -2.85 -9.60 1.05
C LEU A 87 -3.51 -10.38 -0.07
N ALA A 88 -2.84 -10.53 -1.22
CA ALA A 88 -3.37 -11.28 -2.35
C ALA A 88 -3.68 -12.73 -1.99
N ARG A 89 -2.81 -13.39 -1.22
CA ARG A 89 -3.05 -14.75 -0.74
C ARG A 89 -4.23 -14.85 0.22
N LYS A 90 -4.37 -13.88 1.13
CA LYS A 90 -5.45 -13.86 2.13
C LYS A 90 -6.82 -13.57 1.54
N THR A 91 -6.88 -12.74 0.51
CA THR A 91 -8.14 -12.20 -0.03
C THR A 91 -8.49 -12.72 -1.42
N GLY A 92 -7.53 -13.33 -2.12
CA GLY A 92 -7.67 -13.66 -3.53
C GLY A 92 -7.58 -12.45 -4.47
N ALA A 93 -7.16 -11.28 -3.96
CA ALA A 93 -7.11 -10.05 -4.74
C ALA A 93 -6.14 -10.13 -5.90
N HIS A 94 -6.52 -9.54 -7.03
CA HIS A 94 -5.67 -9.29 -8.17
C HIS A 94 -4.78 -8.06 -7.91
N LEU A 95 -3.47 -8.17 -8.19
CA LEU A 95 -2.52 -7.08 -8.00
C LEU A 95 -2.29 -6.33 -9.31
N ILE A 96 -2.53 -5.02 -9.32
CA ILE A 96 -2.12 -4.14 -10.42
C ILE A 96 -0.80 -3.49 -10.02
N LEU A 97 0.30 -3.99 -10.56
CA LEU A 97 1.64 -3.46 -10.32
C LEU A 97 1.89 -2.31 -11.29
N LEU A 98 1.69 -1.07 -10.82
CA LEU A 98 1.79 0.13 -11.63
C LEU A 98 3.19 0.72 -11.56
N ARG A 99 4.00 0.46 -12.58
CA ARG A 99 5.38 0.95 -12.66
C ARG A 99 5.45 2.39 -13.13
N ALA A 100 6.17 3.24 -12.39
CA ALA A 100 6.50 4.59 -12.83
C ALA A 100 7.30 4.60 -14.14
N ASN A 101 7.06 5.59 -14.98
CA ASN A 101 7.68 5.73 -16.31
C ASN A 101 8.96 6.57 -16.24
N ASP A 102 9.92 6.12 -15.43
CA ASP A 102 11.20 6.81 -15.25
C ASP A 102 12.18 6.57 -16.41
N TYR A 103 13.00 7.57 -16.68
CA TYR A 103 14.22 7.39 -17.45
C TYR A 103 15.24 6.61 -16.63
N GLY A 104 15.34 5.34 -16.84
CA GLY A 104 16.30 4.50 -16.13
C GLY A 104 15.70 3.20 -15.61
N SER A 105 16.55 2.42 -14.95
CA SER A 105 16.22 1.03 -14.63
C SER A 105 15.73 0.80 -13.20
N LYS A 106 15.72 1.83 -12.33
CA LYS A 106 15.41 1.61 -10.89
C LYS A 106 13.98 1.13 -10.66
N ALA A 107 12.97 1.85 -11.16
CA ALA A 107 11.57 1.41 -11.02
C ALA A 107 11.34 0.05 -11.69
N LYS A 108 11.96 -0.19 -12.85
CA LYS A 108 11.91 -1.50 -13.53
C LYS A 108 12.54 -2.62 -12.71
N ARG A 109 13.64 -2.36 -12.00
CA ARG A 109 14.24 -3.35 -11.09
C ARG A 109 13.37 -3.60 -9.86
N ASN A 110 12.78 -2.56 -9.30
CA ASN A 110 11.91 -2.70 -8.13
C ASN A 110 10.68 -3.56 -8.45
N ILE A 111 9.99 -3.28 -9.55
CA ILE A 111 8.83 -4.09 -9.92
C ILE A 111 9.23 -5.54 -10.22
N GLN A 112 10.38 -5.75 -10.84
CA GLN A 112 10.88 -7.09 -11.11
C GLN A 112 11.19 -7.87 -9.81
N ARG A 113 11.70 -7.20 -8.78
CA ARG A 113 11.91 -7.81 -7.45
C ARG A 113 10.58 -8.22 -6.81
N ILE A 114 9.56 -7.35 -6.91
CA ILE A 114 8.22 -7.65 -6.42
C ILE A 114 7.65 -8.88 -7.15
N ILE A 115 7.73 -8.90 -8.47
CA ILE A 115 7.27 -10.03 -9.29
C ILE A 115 8.00 -11.32 -8.93
N THR A 116 9.33 -11.27 -8.82
CA THR A 116 10.14 -12.45 -8.43
C THR A 116 9.72 -12.96 -7.05
N HIS A 117 9.46 -12.07 -6.09
CA HIS A 117 8.97 -12.49 -4.78
C HIS A 117 7.60 -13.19 -4.87
N ILE A 118 6.65 -12.61 -5.62
CA ILE A 118 5.32 -13.21 -5.85
C ILE A 118 5.46 -14.61 -6.44
N GLN A 119 6.29 -14.78 -7.47
CA GLN A 119 6.54 -16.07 -8.13
C GLN A 119 7.16 -17.09 -7.17
N THR A 120 8.19 -16.68 -6.42
CA THR A 120 8.85 -17.54 -5.42
C THR A 120 7.86 -18.03 -4.36
N ILE A 121 6.99 -17.16 -3.87
CA ILE A 121 5.96 -17.54 -2.90
C ILE A 121 4.93 -18.47 -3.53
N SER A 122 4.46 -18.16 -4.74
CA SER A 122 3.51 -19.02 -5.47
C SER A 122 4.05 -20.43 -5.69
N GLU A 123 5.31 -20.56 -6.12
CA GLU A 123 5.98 -21.84 -6.31
C GLU A 123 6.12 -22.60 -4.98
N ARG A 124 6.51 -21.92 -3.92
CA ARG A 124 6.74 -22.54 -2.60
C ARG A 124 5.43 -23.02 -1.95
N THR A 125 4.33 -22.28 -2.16
CA THR A 125 3.04 -22.57 -1.50
C THR A 125 2.08 -23.38 -2.38
N GLY A 126 2.33 -23.45 -3.68
CA GLY A 126 1.39 -24.02 -4.66
C GLY A 126 0.16 -23.15 -4.91
N GLU A 127 0.13 -21.91 -4.39
CA GLU A 127 -0.98 -20.98 -4.56
C GLU A 127 -0.71 -20.05 -5.76
N THR A 128 -1.71 -19.81 -6.58
CA THR A 128 -1.61 -18.85 -7.69
C THR A 128 -1.98 -17.47 -7.21
N ILE A 129 -1.03 -16.52 -7.29
CA ILE A 129 -1.26 -15.10 -7.02
C ILE A 129 -1.44 -14.38 -8.35
N SER A 130 -2.61 -13.78 -8.54
CA SER A 130 -2.95 -13.07 -9.77
C SER A 130 -2.36 -11.66 -9.76
N TYR A 131 -1.63 -11.29 -10.79
CA TYR A 131 -1.09 -9.95 -10.96
C TYR A 131 -0.93 -9.56 -12.43
N GLU A 132 -0.89 -8.24 -12.69
CA GLU A 132 -0.49 -7.68 -13.97
C GLU A 132 0.45 -6.49 -13.77
N GLU A 133 1.38 -6.27 -14.72
CA GLU A 133 2.22 -5.07 -14.77
C GLU A 133 1.60 -4.05 -15.72
N GLN A 134 1.44 -2.82 -15.22
CA GLN A 134 1.07 -1.66 -16.01
C GLN A 134 2.15 -0.59 -15.92
N VAL A 135 2.28 0.24 -16.96
CA VAL A 135 3.20 1.38 -16.97
C VAL A 135 2.39 2.66 -16.81
N ALA A 136 2.70 3.44 -15.79
CA ALA A 136 2.11 4.76 -15.58
C ALA A 136 2.50 5.73 -16.69
N LYS A 137 1.72 6.78 -16.89
CA LYS A 137 2.11 7.90 -17.77
C LYS A 137 3.19 8.74 -17.10
N GLY A 138 3.08 8.94 -15.79
CA GLY A 138 4.01 9.72 -14.97
C GLY A 138 5.22 8.92 -14.49
N ASP A 139 6.25 9.65 -14.15
CA ASP A 139 7.47 9.17 -13.50
C ASP A 139 7.26 8.99 -11.97
N SER A 140 8.32 8.61 -11.25
CA SER A 140 8.28 8.41 -9.79
C SER A 140 7.87 9.65 -8.99
N PHE A 141 8.06 10.85 -9.52
CA PHE A 141 7.68 12.10 -8.86
C PHE A 141 6.22 12.49 -9.11
N SER A 142 5.63 12.02 -10.20
CA SER A 142 4.30 12.44 -10.65
C SER A 142 3.24 11.31 -10.61
N ILE A 143 3.64 10.05 -10.52
CA ILE A 143 2.74 8.89 -10.51
C ILE A 143 1.60 9.02 -9.49
N HIS A 144 1.88 9.60 -8.31
CA HIS A 144 0.87 9.79 -7.25
C HIS A 144 -0.32 10.65 -7.69
N LYS A 145 -0.11 11.56 -8.67
CA LYS A 145 -1.19 12.40 -9.22
C LYS A 145 -2.12 11.64 -10.16
N GLU A 146 -1.69 10.50 -10.64
CA GLU A 146 -2.45 9.67 -11.58
C GLU A 146 -3.33 8.63 -10.89
N LEU A 147 -3.04 8.29 -9.62
CA LEU A 147 -3.67 7.16 -8.95
C LEU A 147 -5.20 7.29 -8.83
N HIS A 148 -5.73 8.52 -8.78
CA HIS A 148 -7.17 8.77 -8.78
C HIS A 148 -7.83 8.57 -10.15
N ASN A 149 -7.05 8.53 -11.24
CA ASN A 149 -7.56 8.29 -12.59
C ASN A 149 -7.69 6.79 -12.92
N TYR A 150 -7.15 5.91 -12.08
CA TYR A 150 -7.35 4.49 -12.24
C TYR A 150 -8.79 4.14 -11.88
N PRO A 151 -9.43 3.26 -12.65
CA PRO A 151 -10.83 2.90 -12.44
C PRO A 151 -11.10 2.51 -11.00
N SER A 152 -12.27 2.83 -10.50
CA SER A 152 -12.75 2.50 -9.14
C SER A 152 -12.87 0.98 -8.87
N GLU A 153 -12.35 0.16 -9.75
CA GLU A 153 -12.33 -1.29 -9.61
C GLU A 153 -11.31 -1.77 -8.56
N HIS A 154 -10.26 -0.98 -8.31
CA HIS A 154 -9.35 -1.27 -7.19
C HIS A 154 -9.96 -0.81 -5.87
N GLN A 155 -9.74 -1.58 -4.83
CA GLN A 155 -10.36 -1.37 -3.53
C GLN A 155 -9.35 -0.93 -2.46
N LEU A 156 -8.07 -0.96 -2.81
CA LEU A 156 -6.97 -0.55 -1.94
C LEU A 156 -5.81 0.00 -2.78
N VAL A 157 -5.20 1.09 -2.33
CA VAL A 157 -3.94 1.59 -2.87
C VAL A 157 -2.83 1.31 -1.86
N LEU A 158 -1.74 0.70 -2.31
CA LEU A 158 -0.60 0.35 -1.48
C LEU A 158 0.58 1.28 -1.76
N LEU A 159 0.92 2.17 -0.83
CA LEU A 159 2.02 3.12 -0.95
C LEU A 159 3.13 2.83 0.06
N THR A 160 4.37 3.17 -0.28
CA THR A 160 5.46 3.29 0.69
C THR A 160 5.45 4.69 1.27
N ALA A 161 5.45 4.83 2.59
CA ALA A 161 5.56 6.14 3.23
C ALA A 161 6.97 6.71 3.02
N SER A 162 7.09 8.02 2.88
CA SER A 162 8.38 8.69 2.76
C SER A 162 9.21 8.47 4.03
N ARG A 163 10.49 8.12 3.87
CA ARG A 163 11.40 7.89 5.01
C ARG A 163 11.79 9.20 5.68
N GLU A 164 12.07 10.20 4.87
CA GLU A 164 12.45 11.55 5.28
C GLU A 164 11.72 12.57 4.40
N TYR A 165 11.31 13.66 4.99
CA TYR A 165 10.67 14.75 4.24
C TYR A 165 11.74 15.74 3.76
N GLY A 166 11.81 15.94 2.44
CA GLY A 166 12.66 16.94 1.82
C GLY A 166 12.06 18.36 1.90
N LEU A 167 12.82 19.35 1.40
CA LEU A 167 12.33 20.74 1.30
C LEU A 167 11.07 20.85 0.42
N ASP A 168 10.98 20.05 -0.62
CA ASP A 168 9.82 20.02 -1.52
C ASP A 168 8.57 19.48 -0.79
N ASP A 169 8.74 18.49 0.07
CA ASP A 169 7.65 17.96 0.90
C ASP A 169 7.18 18.97 1.94
N TRP A 170 8.06 19.83 2.42
CA TRP A 170 7.70 20.93 3.33
C TRP A 170 6.83 21.97 2.63
N LEU A 171 7.11 22.28 1.35
CA LEU A 171 6.37 23.29 0.57
C LEU A 171 5.06 22.74 0.00
N PHE A 172 5.07 21.52 -0.54
CA PHE A 172 3.95 20.95 -1.31
C PHE A 172 3.25 19.81 -0.60
N GLY A 173 3.80 19.32 0.50
CA GLY A 173 3.36 18.12 1.22
C GLY A 173 3.87 16.83 0.57
N PRO A 174 4.03 15.75 1.34
CA PRO A 174 4.52 14.48 0.83
C PRO A 174 3.51 13.85 -0.15
N PRO A 175 3.98 13.06 -1.13
CA PRO A 175 3.16 12.41 -2.15
C PRO A 175 1.99 11.61 -1.58
N GLU A 176 2.22 10.92 -0.46
CA GLU A 176 1.19 10.15 0.23
C GLU A 176 0.02 11.00 0.70
N GLN A 177 0.25 12.24 1.12
CA GLN A 177 -0.84 13.16 1.49
C GLN A 177 -1.75 13.50 0.32
N TYR A 178 -1.15 13.67 -0.86
CA TYR A 178 -1.93 13.92 -2.06
C TYR A 178 -2.85 12.74 -2.36
N VAL A 179 -2.30 11.52 -2.33
CA VAL A 179 -3.08 10.31 -2.58
C VAL A 179 -4.20 10.14 -1.55
N ILE A 180 -3.91 10.25 -0.25
CA ILE A 180 -4.91 10.11 0.81
C ILE A 180 -6.06 11.10 0.64
N ARG A 181 -5.76 12.34 0.24
CA ARG A 181 -6.79 13.38 0.06
C ARG A 181 -7.68 13.17 -1.15
N HIS A 182 -7.15 12.56 -2.20
CA HIS A 182 -7.84 12.43 -3.49
C HIS A 182 -8.27 10.99 -3.79
N SER A 183 -7.91 10.05 -2.94
CA SER A 183 -8.30 8.65 -3.12
C SER A 183 -9.76 8.43 -2.74
N ASN A 184 -10.47 7.72 -3.59
CA ASN A 184 -11.82 7.23 -3.33
C ASN A 184 -11.83 5.85 -2.65
N VAL A 185 -10.67 5.32 -2.31
CA VAL A 185 -10.50 4.03 -1.65
C VAL A 185 -9.47 4.17 -0.51
N PRO A 186 -9.46 3.25 0.46
CA PRO A 186 -8.43 3.22 1.50
C PRO A 186 -7.02 3.19 0.93
N VAL A 187 -6.08 3.82 1.64
CA VAL A 187 -4.66 3.85 1.29
C VAL A 187 -3.89 3.14 2.39
N MET A 188 -3.21 2.06 2.05
CA MET A 188 -2.30 1.38 2.95
C MET A 188 -0.89 1.98 2.78
N LEU A 189 -0.35 2.52 3.86
CA LEU A 189 1.00 3.04 3.90
C LEU A 189 1.93 2.02 4.55
N ILE A 190 2.97 1.63 3.83
CA ILE A 190 4.02 0.75 4.32
C ILE A 190 5.08 1.58 5.03
N ASN A 191 5.44 1.16 6.24
CA ASN A 191 6.54 1.75 6.98
C ASN A 191 7.88 1.34 6.35
N PRO A 192 8.71 2.27 5.84
CA PRO A 192 9.93 1.96 5.08
C PRO A 192 11.12 1.55 5.97
N ARG A 193 10.88 0.77 7.00
CA ARG A 193 11.91 0.29 7.93
C ARG A 193 12.33 -1.14 7.58
N ALA A 194 13.58 -1.30 7.18
CA ALA A 194 14.14 -2.60 6.80
C ALA A 194 13.99 -3.68 7.87
N ASP A 195 14.13 -3.30 9.15
CA ASP A 195 14.04 -4.21 10.29
C ASP A 195 12.62 -4.78 10.56
N LEU A 196 11.63 -4.36 9.79
CA LEU A 196 10.25 -4.87 9.86
C LEU A 196 9.95 -5.92 8.78
N PHE A 197 10.86 -6.17 7.85
CA PHE A 197 10.65 -7.05 6.70
C PHE A 197 11.76 -8.11 6.60
N SER A 198 11.39 -9.30 6.18
CA SER A 198 12.32 -10.44 6.06
C SER A 198 13.13 -10.45 4.77
N LEU A 199 12.85 -9.56 3.83
CA LEU A 199 13.56 -9.45 2.54
C LEU A 199 14.97 -8.82 2.65
N CYS A 200 15.47 -8.56 3.85
CA CYS A 200 16.73 -7.88 4.09
C CYS A 200 17.91 -8.82 4.37
N ASP A 201 17.74 -10.13 4.21
CA ASP A 201 18.78 -11.16 4.37
C ASP A 201 19.36 -11.58 3.02
#